data_17029d8bd348d7fa6f425b2aebcddb39
#
_entry.id   17029d8bd348d7fa6f425b2aebcddb39
#
_cell.length_a   1.000
_cell.length_b   1.000
_cell.length_c   1.000
_cell.angle_alpha   90.00
_cell.angle_beta   90.00
_cell.angle_gamma   90.00
#
_symmetry.space_group_name_H-M   'P 1'
#
loop_
_entity.id
_entity.type
_entity.pdbx_description
1 polymer ?
#
loop_
_entity_poly.entity_id
_entity_poly.type
_entity_poly.pdbx_seq_one_letter_code
_entity_poly.pdbx_strand_id
1 'polypeptide(L)'
;MGLSYLVYPGAHHTRFHHAVGCLHIMTKALEVLERKGVEISEEEKEAAKIAILLHDIGHGPFSHAMENSIVEDIDHEEISRRFMHALNDEFNGSLTLAIKIFTGSYHRPFLHQLVSGQLDMDRTDYLKRDSFYTGMAEGNINTDRIL
;
A
#
# COMPACT_ATOMS: atom_id res chain seq x y z
N MET A 1 -11.46 -8.27 -6.60
CA MET A 1 -11.80 -7.46 -5.46
C MET A 1 -13.28 -7.16 -5.44
N GLY A 2 -13.95 -7.37 -4.33
CA GLY A 2 -15.40 -7.29 -4.24
C GLY A 2 -16.09 -8.28 -5.19
N LEU A 3 -17.14 -7.83 -5.86
CA LEU A 3 -17.91 -8.61 -6.84
C LEU A 3 -17.49 -8.33 -8.30
N SER A 4 -16.31 -7.75 -8.52
CA SER A 4 -15.83 -7.37 -9.86
C SER A 4 -15.78 -8.54 -10.84
N TYR A 5 -15.56 -9.76 -10.34
CA TYR A 5 -15.54 -10.98 -11.16
C TYR A 5 -16.90 -11.28 -11.84
N LEU A 6 -18.00 -10.72 -11.36
CA LEU A 6 -19.31 -10.86 -12.01
C LEU A 6 -19.37 -10.11 -13.34
N VAL A 7 -18.56 -9.05 -13.48
CA VAL A 7 -18.47 -8.24 -14.71
C VAL A 7 -17.21 -8.60 -15.51
N TYR A 8 -16.10 -8.82 -14.80
CA TYR A 8 -14.80 -9.20 -15.37
C TYR A 8 -14.40 -10.59 -14.85
N PRO A 9 -14.69 -11.67 -15.57
CA PRO A 9 -14.50 -13.04 -15.07
C PRO A 9 -13.09 -13.39 -14.62
N GLY A 10 -12.07 -12.66 -15.10
CA GLY A 10 -10.67 -12.81 -14.68
C GLY A 10 -10.32 -12.12 -13.35
N ALA A 11 -11.17 -11.26 -12.80
CA ALA A 11 -10.89 -10.43 -11.64
C ALA A 11 -10.98 -11.18 -10.30
N HIS A 12 -10.17 -12.24 -10.14
CA HIS A 12 -10.10 -13.09 -8.94
C HIS A 12 -8.95 -12.72 -7.98
N HIS A 13 -8.16 -11.70 -8.29
CA HIS A 13 -7.09 -11.25 -7.40
C HIS A 13 -7.63 -10.70 -6.08
N THR A 14 -6.86 -10.88 -5.02
CA THR A 14 -7.24 -10.52 -3.65
C THR A 14 -6.43 -9.31 -3.15
N ARG A 15 -6.84 -8.72 -2.02
CA ARG A 15 -6.05 -7.70 -1.32
C ARG A 15 -4.67 -8.21 -0.92
N PHE A 16 -4.54 -9.49 -0.59
CA PHE A 16 -3.23 -10.09 -0.32
C PHE A 16 -2.29 -10.03 -1.53
N HIS A 17 -2.80 -10.36 -2.73
CA HIS A 17 -2.00 -10.24 -3.96
C HIS A 17 -1.58 -8.78 -4.22
N HIS A 18 -2.48 -7.83 -3.94
CA HIS A 18 -2.21 -6.40 -4.04
C HIS A 18 -1.13 -5.97 -3.02
N ALA A 19 -1.29 -6.29 -1.75
CA ALA A 19 -0.32 -5.94 -0.71
C ALA A 19 1.10 -6.47 -1.01
N VAL A 20 1.21 -7.71 -1.48
CA VAL A 20 2.50 -8.30 -1.90
C VAL A 20 3.04 -7.60 -3.15
N GLY A 21 2.17 -7.21 -4.07
CA GLY A 21 2.55 -6.44 -5.26
C GLY A 21 3.09 -5.06 -4.90
N CYS A 22 2.42 -4.34 -4.01
CA CYS A 22 2.88 -3.06 -3.48
C CYS A 22 4.24 -3.19 -2.80
N LEU A 23 4.44 -4.22 -1.98
CA LEU A 23 5.73 -4.53 -1.36
C LEU A 23 6.84 -4.73 -2.40
N HIS A 24 6.55 -5.47 -3.48
CA HIS A 24 7.50 -5.69 -4.56
C HIS A 24 7.89 -4.38 -5.27
N ILE A 25 6.90 -3.54 -5.59
CA ILE A 25 7.15 -2.25 -6.25
C ILE A 25 7.89 -1.30 -5.31
N MET A 26 7.55 -1.26 -4.02
CA MET A 26 8.26 -0.48 -3.01
C MET A 26 9.73 -0.88 -2.93
N THR A 27 10.03 -2.18 -2.93
CA THR A 27 11.41 -2.68 -2.91
C THR A 27 12.20 -2.16 -4.12
N LYS A 28 11.62 -2.25 -5.32
CA LYS A 28 12.24 -1.69 -6.54
C LYS A 28 12.42 -0.17 -6.47
N ALA A 29 11.43 0.56 -5.95
CA ALA A 29 11.51 2.02 -5.82
C ALA A 29 12.65 2.44 -4.91
N LEU A 30 12.81 1.78 -3.77
CA LEU A 30 13.91 2.04 -2.84
C LEU A 30 15.28 1.77 -3.47
N GLU A 31 15.43 0.64 -4.18
CA GLU A 31 16.67 0.30 -4.93
C GLU A 31 16.99 1.33 -6.02
N VAL A 32 15.97 1.85 -6.72
CA VAL A 32 16.17 2.90 -7.74
C VAL A 32 16.60 4.21 -7.10
N LEU A 33 16.00 4.60 -5.98
CA LEU A 33 16.36 5.81 -5.24
C LEU A 33 17.80 5.73 -4.72
N GLU A 34 18.25 4.60 -4.20
CA GLU A 34 19.65 4.38 -3.79
C GLU A 34 20.61 4.51 -4.98
N ARG A 35 20.29 3.90 -6.12
CA ARG A 35 21.11 4.03 -7.34
C ARG A 35 21.18 5.48 -7.85
N LYS A 36 20.16 6.28 -7.59
CA LYS A 36 20.14 7.73 -7.88
C LYS A 36 20.85 8.57 -6.81
N GLY A 37 21.46 7.94 -5.79
CA GLY A 37 22.26 8.61 -4.76
C GLY A 37 21.47 9.09 -3.55
N VAL A 38 20.22 8.63 -3.37
CA VAL A 38 19.46 8.93 -2.15
C VAL A 38 19.91 7.97 -1.05
N GLU A 39 20.49 8.52 0.01
CA GLU A 39 20.86 7.73 1.20
C GLU A 39 19.59 7.29 1.95
N ILE A 40 19.38 5.98 2.07
CA ILE A 40 18.26 5.39 2.81
C ILE A 40 18.82 4.30 3.71
N SER A 41 18.60 4.41 5.02
CA SER A 41 19.09 3.40 5.96
C SER A 41 18.32 2.07 5.80
N GLU A 42 18.92 0.95 6.22
CA GLU A 42 18.25 -0.35 6.21
C GLU A 42 16.97 -0.34 7.05
N GLU A 43 16.99 0.37 8.20
CA GLU A 43 15.83 0.55 9.04
C GLU A 43 14.69 1.31 8.33
N GLU A 44 15.01 2.37 7.58
CA GLU A 44 14.03 3.10 6.77
C GLU A 44 13.45 2.25 5.63
N LYS A 45 14.30 1.44 4.98
CA LYS A 45 13.83 0.53 3.92
C LYS A 45 12.88 -0.53 4.48
N GLU A 46 13.23 -1.14 5.60
CA GLU A 46 12.38 -2.13 6.24
C GLU A 46 11.05 -1.51 6.69
N ALA A 47 11.11 -0.34 7.33
CA ALA A 47 9.93 0.37 7.78
C ALA A 47 9.01 0.80 6.63
N ALA A 48 9.55 1.29 5.51
CA ALA A 48 8.77 1.62 4.33
C ALA A 48 8.09 0.39 3.71
N LYS A 49 8.80 -0.75 3.67
CA LYS A 49 8.24 -2.04 3.21
C LYS A 49 7.11 -2.53 4.11
N ILE A 50 7.26 -2.42 5.42
CA ILE A 50 6.21 -2.77 6.39
C ILE A 50 5.02 -1.83 6.25
N ALA A 51 5.26 -0.52 6.12
CA ALA A 51 4.20 0.47 5.96
C ALA A 51 3.33 0.18 4.72
N ILE A 52 3.94 -0.07 3.56
CA ILE A 52 3.20 -0.38 2.34
C ILE A 52 2.54 -1.77 2.38
N LEU A 53 3.14 -2.75 3.05
CA LEU A 53 2.55 -4.09 3.19
C LEU A 53 1.25 -4.05 4.00
N LEU A 54 1.19 -3.19 5.01
CA LEU A 54 0.08 -3.10 5.96
C LEU A 54 -0.89 -1.95 5.66
N HIS A 55 -0.67 -1.14 4.61
CA HIS A 55 -1.47 0.06 4.35
C HIS A 55 -2.97 -0.22 4.24
N ASP A 56 -3.33 -1.35 3.65
CA ASP A 56 -4.70 -1.79 3.36
C ASP A 56 -5.29 -2.78 4.39
N ILE A 57 -4.58 -3.07 5.50
CA ILE A 57 -5.02 -4.10 6.45
C ILE A 57 -6.36 -3.76 7.13
N GLY A 58 -6.70 -2.48 7.20
CA GLY A 58 -7.96 -1.99 7.77
C GLY A 58 -9.18 -2.14 6.87
N HIS A 59 -9.02 -2.55 5.64
CA HIS A 59 -10.14 -2.73 4.73
C HIS A 59 -10.97 -3.98 5.07
N GLY A 60 -12.22 -3.77 5.50
CA GLY A 60 -13.23 -4.81 5.61
C GLY A 60 -13.84 -5.24 4.26
N PRO A 61 -14.71 -6.25 4.24
CA PRO A 61 -15.51 -6.58 3.07
C PRO A 61 -16.36 -5.39 2.63
N PHE A 62 -16.29 -5.03 1.35
CA PHE A 62 -17.02 -3.88 0.77
C PHE A 62 -16.75 -2.54 1.47
N SER A 63 -15.55 -2.33 2.04
CA SER A 63 -15.26 -1.21 2.94
C SER A 63 -15.68 0.14 2.37
N HIS A 64 -15.32 0.49 1.14
CA HIS A 64 -15.74 1.77 0.53
C HIS A 64 -17.26 1.95 0.39
N ALA A 65 -18.00 0.86 0.19
CA ALA A 65 -19.47 0.93 0.15
C ALA A 65 -20.08 1.02 1.56
N MET A 66 -19.35 0.59 2.59
CA MET A 66 -19.83 0.49 3.95
C MET A 66 -19.32 1.60 4.88
N GLU A 67 -18.26 2.32 4.49
CA GLU A 67 -17.62 3.39 5.27
C GLU A 67 -18.61 4.49 5.72
N ASN A 68 -19.66 4.77 4.95
CA ASN A 68 -20.66 5.77 5.31
C ASN A 68 -22.05 5.19 5.66
N SER A 69 -22.19 3.85 5.72
CA SER A 69 -23.50 3.21 5.92
C SER A 69 -23.61 2.35 7.18
N ILE A 70 -22.50 1.81 7.68
CA ILE A 70 -22.51 0.92 8.86
C ILE A 70 -21.60 1.43 9.98
N VAL A 71 -20.47 2.06 9.63
CA VAL A 71 -19.54 2.65 10.60
C VAL A 71 -19.39 4.12 10.24
N GLU A 72 -20.06 4.98 10.99
CA GLU A 72 -19.94 6.43 10.85
C GLU A 72 -18.56 6.87 11.38
N ASP A 73 -17.88 7.76 10.65
CA ASP A 73 -16.66 8.46 11.06
C ASP A 73 -15.38 7.63 11.27
N ILE A 74 -15.31 6.37 10.82
CA ILE A 74 -14.07 5.59 10.84
C ILE A 74 -13.73 5.12 9.44
N ASP A 75 -12.63 5.65 8.89
CA ASP A 75 -12.10 5.22 7.61
C ASP A 75 -11.17 4.00 7.75
N HIS A 76 -10.86 3.37 6.63
CA HIS A 76 -9.98 2.19 6.60
C HIS A 76 -8.53 2.52 6.99
N GLU A 77 -8.08 3.77 6.83
CA GLU A 77 -6.73 4.20 7.24
C GLU A 77 -6.62 4.22 8.76
N GLU A 78 -7.65 4.71 9.47
CA GLU A 78 -7.71 4.68 10.93
C GLU A 78 -7.73 3.24 11.46
N ILE A 79 -8.46 2.33 10.81
CA ILE A 79 -8.48 0.92 11.17
C ILE A 79 -7.10 0.30 10.89
N SER A 80 -6.47 0.58 9.74
CA SER A 80 -5.10 0.13 9.44
C SER A 80 -4.12 0.59 10.51
N ARG A 81 -4.20 1.84 10.93
CA ARG A 81 -3.36 2.40 12.01
C ARG A 81 -3.54 1.65 13.32
N ARG A 82 -4.77 1.32 13.71
CA ARG A 82 -5.05 0.55 14.93
C ARG A 82 -4.48 -0.87 14.86
N PHE A 83 -4.60 -1.54 13.72
CA PHE A 83 -3.94 -2.84 13.50
C PHE A 83 -2.42 -2.73 13.59
N MET A 84 -1.82 -1.72 12.97
CA MET A 84 -0.37 -1.52 13.04
C MET A 84 0.10 -1.25 14.47
N HIS A 85 -0.66 -0.51 15.30
CA HIS A 85 -0.34 -0.32 16.70
C HIS A 85 -0.43 -1.62 17.50
N ALA A 86 -1.49 -2.41 17.32
CA ALA A 86 -1.62 -3.70 17.98
C ALA A 86 -0.48 -4.67 17.62
N LEU A 87 -0.11 -4.73 16.34
CA LEU A 87 1.05 -5.50 15.89
C LEU A 87 2.37 -4.94 16.46
N ASN A 88 2.50 -3.62 16.56
CA ASN A 88 3.69 -3.01 17.15
C ASN A 88 3.89 -3.41 18.62
N ASP A 89 2.80 -3.49 19.37
CA ASP A 89 2.85 -3.97 20.77
C ASP A 89 3.24 -5.46 20.83
N GLU A 90 2.68 -6.30 19.96
CA GLU A 90 3.00 -7.72 19.88
C GLU A 90 4.46 -7.97 19.46
N PHE A 91 5.00 -7.16 18.54
CA PHE A 91 6.36 -7.25 18.04
C PHE A 91 7.36 -6.31 18.77
N ASN A 92 7.09 -5.98 20.03
CA ASN A 92 7.99 -5.22 20.92
C ASN A 92 8.49 -3.88 20.33
N GLY A 93 7.62 -3.15 19.63
CA GLY A 93 7.91 -1.82 19.11
C GLY A 93 8.59 -1.78 17.74
N SER A 94 8.78 -2.94 17.08
CA SER A 94 9.50 -3.04 15.81
C SER A 94 8.82 -2.30 14.64
N LEU A 95 7.50 -2.03 14.71
CA LEU A 95 6.76 -1.31 13.68
C LEU A 95 6.71 0.21 13.92
N THR A 96 7.37 0.73 14.96
CA THR A 96 7.28 2.15 15.34
C THR A 96 7.64 3.09 14.19
N LEU A 97 8.71 2.80 13.45
CA LEU A 97 9.13 3.62 12.32
C LEU A 97 8.16 3.47 11.12
N ALA A 98 7.68 2.26 10.87
CA ALA A 98 6.69 2.01 9.82
C ALA A 98 5.40 2.80 10.04
N ILE A 99 4.91 2.87 11.29
CA ILE A 99 3.74 3.67 11.67
C ILE A 99 4.00 5.16 11.43
N LYS A 100 5.19 5.69 11.78
CA LYS A 100 5.55 7.08 11.50
C LYS A 100 5.59 7.39 10.01
N ILE A 101 6.09 6.48 9.19
CA ILE A 101 6.10 6.62 7.73
C ILE A 101 4.65 6.58 7.20
N PHE A 102 3.85 5.60 7.63
CA PHE A 102 2.45 5.48 7.22
C PHE A 102 1.63 6.72 7.56
N THR A 103 1.79 7.28 8.74
CA THR A 103 1.05 8.48 9.20
C THR A 103 1.62 9.82 8.69
N GLY A 104 2.72 9.80 7.94
CA GLY A 104 3.39 11.02 7.47
C GLY A 104 4.08 11.83 8.56
N SER A 105 4.24 11.28 9.77
CA SER A 105 4.88 11.97 10.90
C SER A 105 6.40 11.82 10.95
N TYR A 106 6.99 11.05 10.02
CA TYR A 106 8.43 10.91 9.90
C TYR A 106 9.05 12.13 9.19
N HIS A 107 10.24 12.54 9.64
CA HIS A 107 10.92 13.76 9.14
C HIS A 107 11.34 13.72 7.66
N ARG A 108 11.26 12.57 7.00
CA ARG A 108 11.53 12.40 5.56
C ARG A 108 10.22 12.14 4.80
N PRO A 109 9.53 13.19 4.32
CA PRO A 109 8.17 13.07 3.76
C PRO A 109 8.08 12.19 2.51
N PHE A 110 9.17 12.04 1.74
CA PHE A 110 9.15 11.23 0.52
C PHE A 110 8.83 9.76 0.81
N LEU A 111 9.25 9.21 1.97
CA LEU A 111 8.91 7.83 2.34
C LEU A 111 7.40 7.64 2.53
N HIS A 112 6.72 8.62 3.13
CA HIS A 112 5.27 8.64 3.20
C HIS A 112 4.64 8.76 1.81
N GLN A 113 5.19 9.62 0.93
CA GLN A 113 4.68 9.80 -0.44
C GLN A 113 4.80 8.53 -1.30
N LEU A 114 5.74 7.64 -1.00
CA LEU A 114 5.81 6.31 -1.63
C LEU A 114 4.67 5.39 -1.18
N VAL A 115 4.13 5.58 0.03
CA VAL A 115 3.01 4.81 0.57
C VAL A 115 1.66 5.43 0.22
N SER A 116 1.53 6.76 0.36
CA SER A 116 0.30 7.51 0.13
C SER A 116 0.64 8.85 -0.53
N GLY A 117 0.55 8.92 -1.83
CA GLY A 117 0.89 10.09 -2.64
C GLY A 117 0.08 10.15 -3.93
N GLN A 118 0.46 11.08 -4.82
CA GLN A 118 -0.18 11.16 -6.14
C GLN A 118 0.24 10.03 -7.07
N LEU A 119 1.47 9.56 -6.90
CA LEU A 119 2.06 8.46 -7.66
C LEU A 119 2.79 7.54 -6.68
N ASP A 120 2.02 6.83 -5.88
CA ASP A 120 2.49 5.90 -4.87
C ASP A 120 2.56 4.45 -5.36
N MET A 121 3.09 3.58 -4.51
CA MET A 121 3.27 2.17 -4.85
C MET A 121 1.95 1.41 -4.82
N ASP A 122 0.98 1.86 -4.03
CA ASP A 122 -0.40 1.38 -4.00
C ASP A 122 -1.06 1.57 -5.37
N ARG A 123 -1.13 2.82 -5.84
CA ARG A 123 -1.73 3.18 -7.13
C ARG A 123 -1.02 2.48 -8.30
N THR A 124 0.29 2.40 -8.24
CA THR A 124 1.11 1.75 -9.27
C THR A 124 0.81 0.25 -9.36
N ASP A 125 0.56 -0.44 -8.23
CA ASP A 125 0.17 -1.85 -8.24
C ASP A 125 -1.25 -2.04 -8.74
N TYR A 126 -2.25 -1.37 -8.12
CA TYR A 126 -3.64 -1.69 -8.45
C TYR A 126 -4.00 -1.34 -9.89
N LEU A 127 -3.50 -0.25 -10.45
CA LEU A 127 -3.74 0.08 -11.87
C LEU A 127 -3.25 -1.02 -12.80
N LYS A 128 -2.03 -1.50 -12.59
CA LYS A 128 -1.45 -2.58 -13.40
C LYS A 128 -2.12 -3.92 -13.15
N ARG A 129 -2.39 -4.24 -11.90
CA ARG A 129 -3.00 -5.50 -11.49
C ARG A 129 -4.42 -5.63 -11.98
N ASP A 130 -5.23 -4.60 -11.78
CA ASP A 130 -6.62 -4.58 -12.23
C ASP A 130 -6.70 -4.66 -13.75
N SER A 131 -5.86 -3.90 -14.46
CA SER A 131 -5.75 -3.98 -15.92
C SER A 131 -5.43 -5.41 -16.39
N PHE A 132 -4.47 -6.07 -15.76
CA PHE A 132 -4.07 -7.43 -16.10
C PHE A 132 -5.21 -8.43 -15.89
N TYR A 133 -5.89 -8.40 -14.75
CA TYR A 133 -6.92 -9.37 -14.40
C TYR A 133 -8.28 -9.09 -15.05
N THR A 134 -8.59 -7.83 -15.37
CA THR A 134 -9.84 -7.46 -16.05
C THR A 134 -9.73 -7.49 -17.58
N GLY A 135 -8.49 -7.45 -18.10
CA GLY A 135 -8.24 -7.32 -19.55
C GLY A 135 -8.46 -5.90 -20.09
N MET A 136 -8.64 -4.90 -19.21
CA MET A 136 -8.79 -3.49 -19.60
C MET A 136 -7.42 -2.84 -19.79
N ALA A 137 -7.30 -2.00 -20.82
CA ALA A 137 -6.00 -1.41 -21.20
C ALA A 137 -5.62 -0.14 -20.41
N GLU A 138 -6.58 0.49 -19.74
CA GLU A 138 -6.46 1.82 -19.12
C GLU A 138 -5.40 1.89 -18.01
N GLY A 139 -5.16 0.77 -17.32
CA GLY A 139 -4.14 0.68 -16.27
C GLY A 139 -2.80 0.11 -16.73
N ASN A 140 -2.55 -0.03 -18.03
CA ASN A 140 -1.32 -0.58 -18.55
C ASN A 140 -0.16 0.42 -18.49
N ILE A 141 0.37 0.61 -17.30
CA ILE A 141 1.49 1.53 -17.02
C ILE A 141 2.83 0.79 -17.02
N ASN A 142 3.86 1.46 -17.53
CA ASN A 142 5.22 0.93 -17.48
C ASN A 142 5.89 1.38 -16.17
N THR A 143 5.83 0.52 -15.15
CA THR A 143 6.40 0.75 -13.82
C THR A 143 7.88 1.10 -13.85
N ASP A 144 8.67 0.42 -14.72
CA ASP A 144 10.12 0.64 -14.81
C ASP A 144 10.49 2.03 -15.40
N ARG A 145 9.53 2.71 -16.03
CA ARG A 145 9.71 4.10 -16.53
C ARG A 145 9.25 5.15 -15.52
N ILE A 146 8.42 4.76 -14.56
CA ILE A 146 7.94 5.64 -13.50
C ILE A 146 8.98 5.74 -12.39
N LEU A 147 9.60 4.62 -12.03
CA LEU A 147 10.71 4.54 -11.07
C LEU A 147 12.02 5.03 -11.67
#